data_34ea9ee7fe06e81dfc0063392d41d92e
#
_entry.id   34ea9ee7fe06e81dfc0063392d41d92e
#
_cell.length_a   1.000
_cell.length_b   1.000
_cell.length_c   1.000
_cell.angle_alpha   90.00
_cell.angle_beta   90.00
_cell.angle_gamma   90.00
#
_symmetry.space_group_name_H-M   'P 1'
#
loop_
_entity.id
_entity.type
_entity.pdbx_description
1 polymer ?
#
loop_
_entity_poly.entity_id
_entity_poly.type
_entity_poly.pdbx_seq_one_letter_code
_entity_poly.pdbx_strand_id
1 'polypeptide(L)'
;METVVIPLGTAGAIPTRDRHLSSVAVQRKGRLLLFDCGEGTQYRLLHANLNRASIDAVFVTHLHGDHLYGLPGLAATVGMLQR
;
A
#
# COMPACT_ATOMS: atom_id res chain seq x y z
N MET A 1 18.30 -14.10 4.08
CA MET A 1 17.58 -12.91 3.65
C MET A 1 16.34 -12.71 4.46
N GLU A 2 16.18 -11.52 4.94
CA GLU A 2 15.07 -11.16 5.79
C GLU A 2 13.80 -10.83 4.97
N THR A 3 12.65 -11.27 5.46
CA THR A 3 11.36 -10.81 4.97
C THR A 3 10.78 -9.86 6.02
N VAL A 4 10.45 -8.65 5.61
CA VAL A 4 9.88 -7.64 6.48
C VAL A 4 8.44 -7.41 6.11
N VAL A 5 7.52 -7.55 7.07
CA VAL A 5 6.09 -7.33 6.90
C VAL A 5 5.72 -6.04 7.62
N ILE A 6 5.16 -5.08 6.88
CA ILE A 6 4.85 -3.75 7.39
C ILE A 6 3.36 -3.48 7.22
N PRO A 7 2.55 -3.59 8.30
CA PRO A 7 1.14 -3.19 8.22
C PRO A 7 1.04 -1.68 8.03
N LEU A 8 0.39 -1.27 6.97
CA LEU A 8 0.18 0.15 6.66
C LEU A 8 -1.20 0.62 7.12
N GLY A 9 -2.19 -0.27 7.09
CA GLY A 9 -3.53 0.02 7.54
C GLY A 9 -4.26 -1.25 7.92
N THR A 10 -5.05 -1.17 8.99
CA THR A 10 -5.76 -2.33 9.56
C THR A 10 -7.25 -2.07 9.77
N ALA A 11 -7.76 -0.89 9.37
CA ALA A 11 -9.18 -0.57 9.49
C ALA A 11 -9.97 -1.22 8.35
N GLY A 12 -11.18 -1.68 8.65
CA GLY A 12 -12.12 -2.12 7.64
C GLY A 12 -13.07 -0.98 7.27
N ALA A 13 -13.66 -1.05 6.07
CA ALA A 13 -14.69 -0.18 5.52
C ALA A 13 -14.32 1.30 5.41
N ILE A 14 -14.06 2.00 6.52
CA ILE A 14 -13.72 3.42 6.52
C ILE A 14 -12.48 3.69 7.38
N PRO A 15 -11.65 4.68 7.02
CA PRO A 15 -10.51 5.03 7.86
C PRO A 15 -10.97 5.74 9.13
N THR A 16 -10.17 5.62 10.19
CA THR A 16 -10.36 6.36 11.42
C THR A 16 -9.17 7.26 11.67
N ARG A 17 -9.20 8.07 12.74
CA ARG A 17 -8.09 8.96 13.06
C ARG A 17 -6.77 8.20 13.25
N ASP A 18 -6.82 7.05 13.89
CA ASP A 18 -5.63 6.27 14.25
C ASP A 18 -5.41 5.03 13.39
N ARG A 19 -6.36 4.71 12.50
CA ARG A 19 -6.30 3.51 11.67
C ARG A 19 -6.61 3.83 10.22
N HIS A 20 -5.77 3.35 9.33
CA HIS A 20 -5.97 3.45 7.90
C HIS A 20 -6.58 2.17 7.34
N LEU A 21 -7.16 2.26 6.15
CA LEU A 21 -7.79 1.12 5.49
C LEU A 21 -6.75 0.06 5.13
N SER A 22 -7.24 -1.16 4.90
CA SER A 22 -6.42 -2.36 4.77
C SER A 22 -5.29 -2.23 3.75
N SER A 23 -4.07 -2.44 4.20
CA SER A 23 -2.89 -2.52 3.33
C SER A 23 -1.71 -3.07 4.12
N VAL A 24 -0.97 -3.99 3.51
CA VAL A 24 0.24 -4.57 4.11
C VAL A 24 1.35 -4.54 3.06
N ALA A 25 2.51 -4.01 3.43
CA ALA A 25 3.69 -4.05 2.58
C ALA A 25 4.61 -5.20 3.01
N VAL A 26 5.18 -5.89 2.04
CA VAL A 26 6.15 -6.95 2.29
C VAL A 26 7.41 -6.65 1.50
N GLN A 27 8.54 -6.54 2.19
CA GLN A 27 9.85 -6.35 1.57
C GLN A 27 10.66 -7.62 1.69
N ARG A 28 11.23 -8.06 0.56
CA ARG A 28 12.13 -9.21 0.53
C ARG A 28 13.04 -9.12 -0.68
N LYS A 29 14.35 -9.29 -0.47
CA LYS A 29 15.36 -9.34 -1.53
C LYS A 29 15.29 -8.14 -2.47
N GLY A 30 15.10 -6.95 -1.93
CA GLY A 30 14.98 -5.73 -2.71
C GLY A 30 13.64 -5.54 -3.41
N ARG A 31 12.69 -6.44 -3.22
CA ARG A 31 11.34 -6.34 -3.79
C ARG A 31 10.37 -5.77 -2.78
N LEU A 32 9.43 -4.99 -3.27
CA LEU A 32 8.36 -4.42 -2.46
C LEU A 32 7.02 -4.87 -3.06
N LEU A 33 6.27 -5.62 -2.26
CA LEU A 33 4.94 -6.11 -2.62
C LEU A 33 3.91 -5.47 -1.71
N LEU A 34 2.74 -5.16 -2.27
CA LEU A 34 1.64 -4.56 -1.53
C LEU A 34 0.46 -5.50 -1.56
N PHE A 35 -0.08 -5.84 -0.39
CA PHE A 35 -1.29 -6.63 -0.25
C PHE A 35 -2.42 -5.74 0.20
N ASP A 36 -3.41 -5.54 -0.64
CA ASP A 36 -4.49 -4.58 -0.54
C ASP A 36 -4.00 -3.13 -0.59
N CYS A 37 -4.82 -2.27 -1.11
CA CYS A 37 -4.49 -0.86 -1.29
C CYS A 37 -5.73 -0.01 -1.00
N GLY A 38 -6.08 0.06 0.28
CA GLY A 38 -7.17 0.90 0.74
C GLY A 38 -6.86 2.38 0.53
N GLU A 39 -7.88 3.21 0.63
CA GLU A 39 -7.73 4.65 0.49
C GLU A 39 -6.70 5.19 1.48
N GLY A 40 -5.80 6.03 1.00
CA GLY A 40 -4.75 6.62 1.82
C GLY A 40 -3.47 5.80 1.93
N THR A 41 -3.40 4.62 1.33
CA THR A 41 -2.24 3.74 1.42
C THR A 41 -0.95 4.44 1.01
N GLN A 42 -0.95 5.27 -0.05
CA GLN A 42 0.28 5.93 -0.49
C GLN A 42 0.87 6.86 0.57
N TYR A 43 0.04 7.46 1.41
CA TYR A 43 0.52 8.30 2.51
C TYR A 43 1.20 7.47 3.59
N ARG A 44 0.69 6.27 3.85
CA ARG A 44 1.31 5.37 4.82
C ARG A 44 2.65 4.84 4.32
N LEU A 45 2.77 4.63 3.02
CA LEU A 45 4.06 4.27 2.41
C LEU A 45 5.10 5.38 2.65
N LEU A 46 4.71 6.63 2.48
CA LEU A 46 5.58 7.77 2.78
C LEU A 46 6.01 7.79 4.25
N HIS A 47 5.09 7.61 5.17
CA HIS A 47 5.38 7.61 6.61
C HIS A 47 6.29 6.45 7.01
N ALA A 48 6.21 5.33 6.32
CA ALA A 48 7.07 4.18 6.55
C ALA A 48 8.40 4.27 5.82
N ASN A 49 8.66 5.37 5.10
CA ASN A 49 9.86 5.57 4.28
C ASN A 49 10.02 4.51 3.19
N LEU A 50 8.91 4.05 2.63
CA LEU A 50 8.91 3.10 1.53
C LEU A 50 8.77 3.86 0.21
N ASN A 51 9.60 3.49 -0.77
CA ASN A 51 9.59 4.16 -2.06
C ASN A 51 8.44 3.64 -2.93
N ARG A 52 7.44 4.48 -3.18
CA ARG A 52 6.28 4.12 -3.98
C ARG A 52 6.65 3.70 -5.41
N ALA A 53 7.71 4.29 -5.96
CA ALA A 53 8.17 3.94 -7.32
C ALA A 53 8.83 2.55 -7.38
N SER A 54 9.14 1.96 -6.23
CA SER A 54 9.79 0.65 -6.14
C SER A 54 8.81 -0.50 -5.91
N ILE A 55 7.51 -0.22 -5.95
CA ILE A 55 6.49 -1.27 -5.79
C ILE A 55 6.51 -2.18 -7.01
N ASP A 56 6.75 -3.47 -6.78
CA ASP A 56 6.80 -4.47 -7.85
C ASP A 56 5.42 -5.01 -8.22
N ALA A 57 4.54 -5.16 -7.24
CA ALA A 57 3.21 -5.71 -7.48
C ALA A 57 2.25 -5.33 -6.35
N VAL A 58 0.96 -5.26 -6.69
CA VAL A 58 -0.13 -5.06 -5.74
C VAL A 58 -1.09 -6.23 -5.88
N PHE A 59 -1.40 -6.88 -4.77
CA PHE A 59 -2.34 -8.00 -4.70
C PHE A 59 -3.57 -7.56 -3.92
N VAL A 60 -4.75 -7.73 -4.50
CA VAL A 60 -6.01 -7.37 -3.86
C VAL A 60 -6.71 -8.64 -3.40
N THR A 61 -6.95 -8.77 -2.10
CA THR A 61 -7.58 -9.98 -1.53
C THR A 61 -9.09 -9.99 -1.70
N HIS A 62 -9.71 -8.81 -1.75
CA HIS A 62 -11.15 -8.64 -1.94
C HIS A 62 -11.42 -7.48 -2.88
N LEU A 63 -12.49 -7.57 -3.68
CA LEU A 63 -12.90 -6.49 -4.58
C LEU A 63 -13.82 -5.47 -3.90
N HIS A 64 -13.69 -5.29 -2.59
CA HIS A 64 -14.40 -4.25 -1.86
C HIS A 64 -13.55 -2.97 -1.82
N GLY A 65 -14.19 -1.82 -1.73
CA GLY A 65 -13.52 -0.53 -1.81
C GLY A 65 -12.45 -0.30 -0.75
N ASP A 66 -12.67 -0.81 0.47
CA ASP A 66 -11.70 -0.69 1.56
C ASP A 66 -10.37 -1.40 1.27
N HIS A 67 -10.32 -2.27 0.25
CA HIS A 67 -9.12 -2.97 -0.15
C HIS A 67 -8.50 -2.44 -1.44
N LEU A 68 -9.17 -1.56 -2.18
CA LEU A 68 -8.68 -1.15 -3.50
C LEU A 68 -8.82 0.34 -3.86
N TYR A 69 -9.56 1.13 -3.11
CA TYR A 69 -9.81 2.53 -3.49
C TYR A 69 -8.57 3.42 -3.45
N GLY A 70 -7.50 3.00 -2.79
CA GLY A 70 -6.22 3.70 -2.84
C GLY A 70 -5.42 3.43 -4.11
N LEU A 71 -5.82 2.42 -4.90
CA LEU A 71 -5.06 1.99 -6.06
C LEU A 71 -5.00 3.03 -7.19
N PRO A 72 -6.09 3.69 -7.59
CA PRO A 72 -6.00 4.70 -8.64
C PRO A 72 -5.03 5.84 -8.31
N GLY A 73 -5.09 6.35 -7.07
CA GLY A 73 -4.19 7.42 -6.64
C GLY A 73 -2.74 6.97 -6.59
N LEU A 74 -2.49 5.79 -6.06
CA LEU A 74 -1.15 5.23 -6.02
C LEU A 74 -0.61 4.99 -7.43
N ALA A 75 -1.41 4.42 -8.33
CA ALA A 75 -1.00 4.16 -9.70
C ALA A 75 -0.62 5.44 -10.43
N ALA A 76 -1.41 6.51 -10.25
CA ALA A 76 -1.10 7.81 -10.84
C ALA A 76 0.23 8.36 -10.31
N THR A 77 0.47 8.27 -9.01
CA THR A 77 1.71 8.73 -8.38
C THR A 77 2.91 7.95 -8.91
N VAL A 78 2.81 6.63 -8.96
CA VAL A 78 3.90 5.78 -9.48
C VAL A 78 4.20 6.12 -10.94
N GLY A 79 3.16 6.33 -11.75
CA GLY A 79 3.35 6.74 -13.15
C GLY A 79 4.13 8.05 -13.28
N MET A 80 3.88 9.02 -12.41
CA MET A 80 4.61 10.29 -12.42
C MET A 80 6.06 10.12 -11.97
N LEU A 81 6.31 9.28 -10.97
CA LEU A 81 7.65 9.08 -10.41
C LEU A 81 8.57 8.28 -11.34
N GLN A 82 8.01 7.48 -12.23
CA GLN A 82 8.78 6.62 -13.15
C GLN A 82 9.07 7.25 -14.50
N ARG A 83 8.75 8.49 -14.68
CA ARG A 83 9.02 9.20 -15.93
C ARG A 83 10.48 9.62 -16.07
#